data_c2042bfcf90ebc358d26541a8b440515
#
_entry.id   c2042bfcf90ebc358d26541a8b440515
#
_cell.length_a   1.000
_cell.length_b   1.000
_cell.length_c   1.000
_cell.angle_alpha   90.00
_cell.angle_beta   90.00
_cell.angle_gamma   90.00
#
_symmetry.space_group_name_H-M   'P 1'
#
loop_
_entity.id
_entity.type
_entity.pdbx_description
1 polymer ?
#
loop_
_entity_poly.entity_id
_entity_poly.type
_entity_poly.pdbx_seq_one_letter_code
_entity_poly.pdbx_strand_id
1 'polypeptide(L)'
;MSEEFQKTLFDPFTRKEKSGTNKVQGTGLGMAITKSIVDLMGGSISVESAPGKGTRFEVVLEFPIDSEADTVQEAQVLPEEAEETSPLSGMKFLCAEDNAINAEILELLLESKGAHCTICPNGQEIVDAFASVKPGEYDMILMDVQMPVMDGLEATRRIRNGENPLGRIIPILAMTANAFLEDMQKSKEAGMDEHLSKPVDISALEQTVKRFRVTPPPKINSGTSRFRRQLKHA
;
A
#
# COMPACT_ATOMS: atom_id res chain seq x y z
N MET A 1 25.69 19.53 12.61
CA MET A 1 26.89 18.79 12.18
C MET A 1 28.08 19.73 12.18
N SER A 2 29.36 19.24 12.20
CA SER A 2 30.52 20.10 11.99
C SER A 2 30.64 20.51 10.51
N GLU A 3 31.28 21.65 10.22
CA GLU A 3 31.46 22.09 8.83
C GLU A 3 32.31 21.13 8.00
N GLU A 4 33.30 20.50 8.62
CA GLU A 4 34.12 19.48 7.95
C GLU A 4 33.30 18.27 7.51
N PHE A 5 32.37 17.79 8.36
CA PHE A 5 31.51 16.66 8.02
C PHE A 5 30.48 17.02 6.95
N GLN A 6 30.02 18.28 6.88
CA GLN A 6 29.11 18.72 5.83
C GLN A 6 29.75 18.64 4.44
N LYS A 7 31.06 18.91 4.33
CA LYS A 7 31.80 18.87 3.05
C LYS A 7 31.92 17.46 2.47
N THR A 8 31.93 16.45 3.34
CA THR A 8 32.08 15.03 2.96
C THR A 8 30.79 14.22 3.11
N LEU A 9 29.69 14.86 3.50
CA LEU A 9 28.43 14.17 3.80
C LEU A 9 27.90 13.32 2.65
N PHE A 10 28.12 13.78 1.43
CA PHE A 10 27.70 13.10 0.20
C PHE A 10 28.74 12.16 -0.39
N ASP A 11 29.91 12.03 0.22
CA ASP A 11 30.94 11.07 -0.21
C ASP A 11 30.54 9.66 0.25
N PRO A 12 30.77 8.62 -0.60
CA PRO A 12 30.49 7.23 -0.23
C PRO A 12 31.23 6.83 1.06
N PHE A 13 30.56 6.03 1.90
CA PHE A 13 31.09 5.49 3.16
C PHE A 13 31.41 6.52 4.24
N THR A 14 31.04 7.77 4.06
CA THR A 14 31.24 8.82 5.07
C THR A 14 30.34 8.60 6.29
N ARG A 15 30.94 8.60 7.48
CA ARG A 15 30.25 8.43 8.77
C ARG A 15 30.79 9.40 9.80
N LYS A 16 29.90 9.89 10.64
CA LYS A 16 30.30 10.60 11.86
C LYS A 16 30.59 9.54 12.94
N GLU A 17 31.85 9.39 13.35
CA GLU A 17 32.20 8.58 14.51
C GLU A 17 31.53 9.16 15.77
N LYS A 18 30.62 8.43 16.39
CA LYS A 18 30.15 8.67 17.74
C LYS A 18 30.99 7.85 18.70
N SER A 19 31.75 8.52 19.54
CA SER A 19 32.33 7.92 20.75
C SER A 19 31.18 7.62 21.73
N GLY A 20 30.74 6.36 21.80
CA GLY A 20 29.72 5.93 22.75
C GLY A 20 28.84 4.78 22.20
N THR A 21 28.63 3.82 23.00
CA THR A 21 28.06 2.47 23.01
C THR A 21 26.79 2.12 22.21
N ASN A 22 26.32 2.91 21.25
CA ASN A 22 25.23 2.52 20.36
C ASN A 22 25.71 2.49 18.91
N LYS A 23 26.09 1.29 18.44
CA LYS A 23 26.36 1.02 17.02
C LYS A 23 25.07 1.07 16.23
N VAL A 24 24.65 2.23 15.75
CA VAL A 24 23.69 2.32 14.66
C VAL A 24 24.40 1.84 13.40
N GLN A 25 24.06 0.66 12.95
CA GLN A 25 24.66 -0.03 11.82
C GLN A 25 24.11 0.55 10.53
N GLY A 26 24.77 1.56 9.95
CA GLY A 26 24.46 2.12 8.64
C GLY A 26 25.66 2.01 7.71
N THR A 27 25.49 1.79 6.42
CA THR A 27 26.56 1.60 5.42
C THR A 27 27.32 2.88 5.09
N GLY A 28 26.78 4.08 5.42
CA GLY A 28 27.35 5.36 4.99
C GLY A 28 27.14 5.66 3.49
N LEU A 29 26.27 4.90 2.81
CA LEU A 29 26.01 5.05 1.38
C LEU A 29 24.76 5.91 1.10
N GLY A 30 23.83 6.05 2.06
CA GLY A 30 22.53 6.66 1.82
C GLY A 30 22.60 8.06 1.23
N MET A 31 23.41 8.97 1.79
CA MET A 31 23.53 10.35 1.28
C MET A 31 24.23 10.42 -0.08
N ALA A 32 25.19 9.55 -0.34
CA ALA A 32 25.86 9.44 -1.65
C ALA A 32 24.87 8.97 -2.72
N ILE A 33 24.02 7.98 -2.41
CA ILE A 33 22.96 7.50 -3.30
C ILE A 33 21.93 8.60 -3.55
N THR A 34 21.48 9.29 -2.50
CA THR A 34 20.55 10.42 -2.65
C THR A 34 21.10 11.48 -3.58
N LYS A 35 22.38 11.87 -3.39
CA LYS A 35 23.02 12.84 -4.30
C LYS A 35 23.06 12.33 -5.74
N SER A 36 23.45 11.08 -5.96
CA SER A 36 23.49 10.48 -7.30
C SER A 36 22.12 10.50 -7.99
N ILE A 37 21.05 10.23 -7.26
CA ILE A 37 19.68 10.28 -7.80
C ILE A 37 19.30 11.72 -8.19
N VAL A 38 19.55 12.68 -7.32
CA VAL A 38 19.27 14.10 -7.60
C VAL A 38 20.07 14.60 -8.81
N ASP A 39 21.36 14.24 -8.89
CA ASP A 39 22.22 14.58 -10.03
C ASP A 39 21.72 13.93 -11.35
N LEU A 40 21.27 12.68 -11.31
CA LEU A 40 20.66 11.99 -12.46
C LEU A 40 19.35 12.66 -12.94
N MET A 41 18.61 13.25 -12.01
CA MET A 41 17.40 14.03 -12.32
C MET A 41 17.70 15.47 -12.79
N GLY A 42 18.99 15.83 -12.96
CA GLY A 42 19.41 17.18 -13.37
C GLY A 42 19.26 18.24 -12.27
N GLY A 43 19.08 17.83 -11.02
CA GLY A 43 18.88 18.73 -9.90
C GLY A 43 20.14 19.00 -9.08
N SER A 44 19.95 19.64 -7.92
CA SER A 44 21.00 19.89 -6.94
C SER A 44 20.53 19.60 -5.52
N ILE A 45 21.44 19.16 -4.66
CA ILE A 45 21.21 18.95 -3.22
C ILE A 45 22.26 19.69 -2.41
N SER A 46 21.81 20.41 -1.40
CA SER A 46 22.68 21.14 -0.46
C SER A 46 22.30 20.85 0.98
N VAL A 47 23.21 21.13 1.90
CA VAL A 47 23.01 20.94 3.35
C VAL A 47 23.54 22.12 4.13
N GLU A 48 22.74 22.60 5.07
CA GLU A 48 23.13 23.58 6.08
C GLU A 48 22.93 23.00 7.47
N SER A 49 23.95 23.01 8.31
CA SER A 49 23.85 22.47 9.67
C SER A 49 24.78 23.19 10.64
N ALA A 50 24.28 23.43 11.84
CA ALA A 50 25.10 23.92 12.94
C ALA A 50 24.84 23.09 14.21
N PRO A 51 25.87 22.87 15.06
CA PRO A 51 25.68 22.17 16.32
C PRO A 51 24.62 22.87 17.18
N GLY A 52 23.65 22.11 17.69
CA GLY A 52 22.53 22.60 18.49
C GLY A 52 21.43 23.38 17.75
N LYS A 53 21.59 23.67 16.43
CA LYS A 53 20.60 24.41 15.62
C LYS A 53 19.84 23.54 14.61
N GLY A 54 20.15 22.25 14.54
CA GLY A 54 19.51 21.33 13.60
C GLY A 54 20.24 21.22 12.26
N THR A 55 19.55 20.68 11.27
CA THR A 55 20.06 20.46 9.91
C THR A 55 18.95 20.76 8.91
N ARG A 56 19.25 21.49 7.85
CA ARG A 56 18.39 21.74 6.69
C ARG A 56 19.01 21.08 5.47
N PHE A 57 18.23 20.29 4.77
CA PHE A 57 18.53 19.83 3.42
C PHE A 57 17.68 20.61 2.44
N GLU A 58 18.27 20.99 1.31
CA GLU A 58 17.55 21.61 0.20
C GLU A 58 17.83 20.83 -1.07
N VAL A 59 16.77 20.39 -1.73
CA VAL A 59 16.82 19.69 -3.01
C VAL A 59 16.08 20.55 -4.03
N VAL A 60 16.72 20.86 -5.15
CA VAL A 60 16.13 21.61 -6.25
C VAL A 60 16.11 20.71 -7.47
N LEU A 61 14.91 20.52 -8.04
CA LEU A 61 14.67 19.74 -9.26
C LEU A 61 13.90 20.61 -10.25
N GLU A 62 14.30 20.57 -11.52
CA GLU A 62 13.60 21.26 -12.59
C GLU A 62 12.80 20.23 -13.40
N PHE A 63 11.50 20.45 -13.51
CA PHE A 63 10.62 19.63 -14.32
C PHE A 63 10.09 20.46 -15.51
N PRO A 64 10.02 19.91 -16.73
CA PRO A 64 9.32 20.57 -17.81
C PRO A 64 7.85 20.74 -17.43
N ILE A 65 7.34 21.95 -17.58
CA ILE A 65 5.90 22.20 -17.47
C ILE A 65 5.30 21.82 -18.81
N ASP A 66 4.37 20.88 -18.80
CA ASP A 66 3.62 20.53 -20.00
C ASP A 66 2.73 21.72 -20.36
N SER A 67 3.14 22.47 -21.42
CA SER A 67 2.46 23.70 -21.84
C SER A 67 1.22 23.43 -22.70
N GLU A 68 0.75 22.22 -22.80
CA GLU A 68 -0.47 21.89 -23.54
C GLU A 68 -1.78 22.27 -22.80
N ALA A 69 -1.68 22.88 -21.61
CA ALA A 69 -2.88 23.35 -20.90
C ALA A 69 -3.50 24.66 -21.46
N ASP A 70 -2.90 25.31 -22.48
CA ASP A 70 -3.37 26.60 -22.99
C ASP A 70 -3.85 26.61 -24.46
N THR A 71 -4.11 25.46 -25.04
CA THR A 71 -4.92 25.43 -26.27
C THR A 71 -6.29 24.80 -25.93
N VAL A 72 -7.14 25.64 -25.35
CA VAL A 72 -8.59 25.47 -25.55
C VAL A 72 -8.86 25.82 -27.02
N GLN A 73 -8.48 24.95 -27.93
CA GLN A 73 -9.19 24.87 -29.22
C GLN A 73 -10.56 24.30 -28.87
N GLU A 74 -11.61 25.04 -29.24
CA GLU A 74 -12.96 24.54 -29.33
C GLU A 74 -12.96 23.17 -30.04
N ALA A 75 -12.71 22.11 -29.30
CA ALA A 75 -12.89 20.76 -29.77
C ALA A 75 -14.37 20.61 -30.06
N GLN A 76 -14.68 20.46 -31.33
CA GLN A 76 -15.97 19.97 -31.80
C GLN A 76 -16.42 18.87 -30.83
N VAL A 77 -17.62 19.03 -30.33
CA VAL A 77 -18.34 18.05 -29.52
C VAL A 77 -18.36 16.73 -30.29
N LEU A 78 -17.33 15.92 -30.09
CA LEU A 78 -17.42 14.50 -30.35
C LEU A 78 -18.39 13.93 -29.30
N PRO A 79 -19.23 12.93 -29.63
CA PRO A 79 -20.15 12.36 -28.68
C PRO A 79 -19.38 11.99 -27.41
N GLU A 80 -19.90 12.36 -26.25
CA GLU A 80 -19.41 11.96 -24.94
C GLU A 80 -19.06 10.45 -25.00
N GLU A 81 -17.76 10.14 -25.19
CA GLU A 81 -17.26 8.84 -24.75
C GLU A 81 -17.51 8.86 -23.25
N ALA A 82 -18.41 7.98 -22.82
CA ALA A 82 -18.77 7.82 -21.43
C ALA A 82 -17.48 7.85 -20.61
N GLU A 83 -17.35 8.83 -19.71
CA GLU A 83 -16.24 8.88 -18.75
C GLU A 83 -16.14 7.47 -18.16
N GLU A 84 -15.09 6.74 -18.53
CA GLU A 84 -14.85 5.42 -17.94
C GLU A 84 -14.62 5.66 -16.45
N THR A 85 -15.69 5.57 -15.69
CA THR A 85 -15.61 5.70 -14.23
C THR A 85 -14.57 4.70 -13.74
N SER A 86 -13.60 5.17 -12.94
CA SER A 86 -12.57 4.30 -12.39
C SER A 86 -13.19 2.99 -11.88
N PRO A 87 -12.58 1.83 -12.14
CA PRO A 87 -13.06 0.55 -11.61
C PRO A 87 -13.09 0.53 -10.08
N LEU A 88 -12.43 1.48 -9.41
CA LEU A 88 -12.46 1.65 -7.97
C LEU A 88 -13.65 2.47 -7.49
N SER A 89 -14.35 3.19 -8.37
CA SER A 89 -15.44 4.08 -7.99
C SER A 89 -16.53 3.34 -7.21
N GLY A 90 -16.87 3.88 -6.03
CA GLY A 90 -17.85 3.34 -5.10
C GLY A 90 -17.40 2.09 -4.33
N MET A 91 -16.16 1.60 -4.54
CA MET A 91 -15.62 0.47 -3.77
C MET A 91 -15.26 0.88 -2.34
N LYS A 92 -15.35 -0.09 -1.45
CA LYS A 92 -15.03 0.06 -0.03
C LYS A 92 -13.91 -0.90 0.35
N PHE A 93 -12.80 -0.34 0.79
CA PHE A 93 -11.62 -1.09 1.19
C PHE A 93 -11.47 -1.12 2.71
N LEU A 94 -11.10 -2.27 3.25
CA LEU A 94 -10.59 -2.37 4.61
C LEU A 94 -9.07 -2.51 4.52
N CYS A 95 -8.32 -1.58 5.08
CA CYS A 95 -6.87 -1.49 4.88
C CYS A 95 -6.13 -1.68 6.21
N ALA A 96 -4.99 -2.35 6.18
CA ALA A 96 -4.04 -2.40 7.29
C ALA A 96 -2.72 -1.77 6.86
N GLU A 97 -2.29 -0.73 7.57
CA GLU A 97 -1.03 0.00 7.34
C GLU A 97 -0.61 0.64 8.66
N ASP A 98 0.62 0.36 9.13
CA ASP A 98 1.13 0.83 10.42
C ASP A 98 1.79 2.21 10.35
N ASN A 99 2.21 2.63 9.17
CA ASN A 99 2.81 3.94 8.96
C ASN A 99 1.73 4.99 8.62
N ALA A 100 1.54 5.97 9.50
CA ALA A 100 0.50 6.99 9.35
C ALA A 100 0.60 7.77 8.03
N ILE A 101 1.83 8.04 7.53
CA ILE A 101 2.02 8.75 6.26
C ILE A 101 1.60 7.87 5.08
N ASN A 102 1.97 6.58 5.09
CA ASN A 102 1.55 5.65 4.05
C ASN A 102 0.03 5.46 4.05
N ALA A 103 -0.58 5.38 5.25
CA ALA A 103 -2.02 5.29 5.43
C ALA A 103 -2.75 6.50 4.82
N GLU A 104 -2.29 7.72 5.12
CA GLU A 104 -2.84 8.96 4.56
C GLU A 104 -2.70 9.01 3.03
N ILE A 105 -1.53 8.62 2.49
CA ILE A 105 -1.31 8.54 1.04
C ILE A 105 -2.26 7.52 0.40
N LEU A 106 -2.42 6.34 1.00
CA LEU A 106 -3.31 5.29 0.50
C LEU A 106 -4.77 5.78 0.49
N GLU A 107 -5.23 6.44 1.56
CA GLU A 107 -6.56 7.02 1.66
C GLU A 107 -6.79 8.04 0.55
N LEU A 108 -5.91 9.03 0.39
CA LEU A 108 -6.01 10.05 -0.66
C LEU A 108 -6.02 9.44 -2.07
N LEU A 109 -5.19 8.41 -2.33
CA LEU A 109 -5.16 7.72 -3.62
C LEU A 109 -6.49 7.02 -3.93
N LEU A 110 -7.08 6.32 -2.95
CA LEU A 110 -8.35 5.64 -3.12
C LEU A 110 -9.50 6.63 -3.29
N GLU A 111 -9.55 7.68 -2.48
CA GLU A 111 -10.55 8.74 -2.57
C GLU A 111 -10.50 9.49 -3.90
N SER A 112 -9.30 9.74 -4.46
CA SER A 112 -9.13 10.38 -5.78
C SER A 112 -9.78 9.59 -6.92
N LYS A 113 -10.02 8.29 -6.71
CA LYS A 113 -10.69 7.38 -7.66
C LYS A 113 -12.15 7.09 -7.29
N GLY A 114 -12.69 7.81 -6.30
CA GLY A 114 -14.07 7.64 -5.82
C GLY A 114 -14.29 6.38 -5.00
N ALA A 115 -13.23 5.79 -4.44
CA ALA A 115 -13.31 4.68 -3.49
C ALA A 115 -13.30 5.20 -2.05
N HIS A 116 -13.68 4.35 -1.11
CA HIS A 116 -13.61 4.63 0.33
C HIS A 116 -12.72 3.59 1.01
N CYS A 117 -12.03 3.98 2.07
CA CYS A 117 -11.29 3.03 2.88
C CYS A 117 -11.48 3.26 4.38
N THR A 118 -11.26 2.18 5.13
CA THR A 118 -11.12 2.20 6.59
C THR A 118 -9.74 1.68 6.91
N ILE A 119 -8.93 2.46 7.62
CA ILE A 119 -7.55 2.11 7.96
C ILE A 119 -7.49 1.51 9.37
N CYS A 120 -6.78 0.39 9.50
CA CYS A 120 -6.40 -0.25 10.76
C CYS A 120 -4.88 -0.18 10.90
N PRO A 121 -4.32 0.24 12.05
CA PRO A 121 -2.87 0.47 12.20
C PRO A 121 -2.05 -0.80 12.43
N ASN A 122 -2.65 -1.98 12.51
CA ASN A 122 -1.95 -3.25 12.67
C ASN A 122 -2.86 -4.44 12.36
N GLY A 123 -2.25 -5.64 12.28
CA GLY A 123 -2.95 -6.87 11.96
C GLY A 123 -3.99 -7.30 13.00
N GLN A 124 -3.83 -6.94 14.28
CA GLN A 124 -4.82 -7.30 15.29
C GLN A 124 -6.10 -6.49 15.10
N GLU A 125 -5.97 -5.19 14.88
CA GLU A 125 -7.13 -4.31 14.71
C GLU A 125 -7.94 -4.63 13.46
N ILE A 126 -7.29 -4.99 12.35
CA ILE A 126 -8.04 -5.39 11.15
C ILE A 126 -8.76 -6.73 11.34
N VAL A 127 -8.19 -7.68 12.09
CA VAL A 127 -8.87 -8.94 12.43
C VAL A 127 -10.09 -8.67 13.29
N ASP A 128 -9.96 -7.82 14.31
CA ASP A 128 -11.05 -7.48 15.23
C ASP A 128 -12.16 -6.70 14.48
N ALA A 129 -11.80 -5.75 13.62
CA ALA A 129 -12.75 -5.04 12.77
C ALA A 129 -13.49 -6.01 11.84
N PHE A 130 -12.74 -6.93 11.20
CA PHE A 130 -13.32 -7.86 10.24
C PHE A 130 -14.29 -8.88 10.87
N ALA A 131 -14.12 -9.22 12.15
CA ALA A 131 -14.97 -10.19 12.84
C ALA A 131 -16.47 -9.85 12.77
N SER A 132 -16.81 -8.55 12.75
CA SER A 132 -18.20 -8.06 12.73
C SER A 132 -18.69 -7.57 11.35
N VAL A 133 -17.86 -7.64 10.30
CA VAL A 133 -18.17 -7.18 8.94
C VAL A 133 -19.36 -7.93 8.36
N LYS A 134 -20.26 -7.17 7.73
CA LYS A 134 -21.46 -7.68 7.07
C LYS A 134 -21.26 -7.79 5.56
N PRO A 135 -22.04 -8.64 4.86
CA PRO A 135 -21.99 -8.72 3.40
C PRO A 135 -22.20 -7.36 2.74
N GLY A 136 -21.26 -6.97 1.84
CA GLY A 136 -21.30 -5.68 1.12
C GLY A 136 -20.81 -4.46 1.90
N GLU A 137 -20.27 -4.66 3.11
CA GLU A 137 -19.66 -3.59 3.88
C GLU A 137 -18.28 -3.21 3.33
N TYR A 138 -17.49 -4.20 2.93
CA TYR A 138 -16.23 -4.05 2.22
C TYR A 138 -16.17 -4.98 1.01
N ASP A 139 -15.50 -4.52 -0.04
CA ASP A 139 -15.32 -5.25 -1.29
C ASP A 139 -13.97 -5.99 -1.32
N MET A 140 -12.96 -5.47 -0.62
CA MET A 140 -11.59 -5.95 -0.66
C MET A 140 -10.80 -5.52 0.57
N ILE A 141 -9.77 -6.30 0.91
CA ILE A 141 -8.79 -5.96 1.95
C ILE A 141 -7.44 -5.63 1.29
N LEU A 142 -6.84 -4.49 1.68
CA LEU A 142 -5.44 -4.16 1.39
C LEU A 142 -4.63 -4.37 2.67
N MET A 143 -3.69 -5.30 2.64
CA MET A 143 -2.98 -5.78 3.83
C MET A 143 -1.48 -5.53 3.71
N ASP A 144 -0.93 -4.64 4.52
CA ASP A 144 0.52 -4.58 4.69
C ASP A 144 1.02 -5.89 5.27
N VAL A 145 2.08 -6.43 4.68
CA VAL A 145 2.69 -7.68 5.14
C VAL A 145 3.48 -7.47 6.43
N GLN A 146 4.16 -6.32 6.57
CA GLN A 146 5.06 -6.06 7.69
C GLN A 146 4.49 -4.99 8.62
N MET A 147 3.90 -5.43 9.72
CA MET A 147 3.32 -4.56 10.75
C MET A 147 3.72 -5.02 12.16
N PRO A 148 3.79 -4.11 13.14
CA PRO A 148 3.96 -4.46 14.55
C PRO A 148 2.71 -5.15 15.12
N VAL A 149 2.83 -5.74 16.31
CA VAL A 149 1.79 -6.44 17.06
C VAL A 149 1.35 -7.74 16.39
N MET A 150 0.84 -7.66 15.17
CA MET A 150 0.48 -8.79 14.32
C MET A 150 0.79 -8.43 12.88
N ASP A 151 1.58 -9.27 12.20
CA ASP A 151 1.89 -9.10 10.79
C ASP A 151 0.70 -9.44 9.89
N GLY A 152 0.78 -9.03 8.61
CA GLY A 152 -0.31 -9.23 7.65
C GLY A 152 -0.53 -10.70 7.29
N LEU A 153 0.50 -11.55 7.37
CA LEU A 153 0.37 -12.99 7.10
C LEU A 153 -0.47 -13.67 8.17
N GLU A 154 -0.19 -13.40 9.44
CA GLU A 154 -0.96 -13.93 10.55
C GLU A 154 -2.38 -13.36 10.59
N ALA A 155 -2.53 -12.05 10.34
CA ALA A 155 -3.85 -11.41 10.22
C ALA A 155 -4.70 -12.08 9.14
N THR A 156 -4.10 -12.34 7.96
CA THR A 156 -4.78 -13.03 6.86
C THR A 156 -5.21 -14.43 7.25
N ARG A 157 -4.35 -15.23 7.91
CA ARG A 157 -4.71 -16.57 8.39
C ARG A 157 -5.89 -16.51 9.34
N ARG A 158 -5.91 -15.55 10.27
CA ARG A 158 -7.01 -15.37 11.22
C ARG A 158 -8.30 -14.96 10.55
N ILE A 159 -8.26 -14.05 9.57
CA ILE A 159 -9.44 -13.68 8.78
C ILE A 159 -9.97 -14.88 8.00
N ARG A 160 -9.09 -15.64 7.31
CA ARG A 160 -9.47 -16.82 6.52
C ARG A 160 -10.10 -17.95 7.36
N ASN A 161 -9.58 -18.18 8.56
CA ASN A 161 -10.02 -19.23 9.47
C ASN A 161 -11.00 -18.77 10.57
N GLY A 162 -11.32 -17.46 10.59
CA GLY A 162 -12.20 -16.88 11.59
C GLY A 162 -13.66 -17.34 11.45
N GLU A 163 -14.48 -16.92 12.42
CA GLU A 163 -15.91 -17.26 12.47
C GLU A 163 -16.72 -16.54 11.38
N ASN A 164 -16.27 -15.38 10.90
CA ASN A 164 -16.95 -14.64 9.84
C ASN A 164 -16.76 -15.37 8.49
N PRO A 165 -17.84 -15.93 7.89
CA PRO A 165 -17.72 -16.69 6.64
C PRO A 165 -17.22 -15.85 5.46
N LEU A 166 -17.35 -14.51 5.50
CA LEU A 166 -16.84 -13.61 4.47
C LEU A 166 -15.31 -13.67 4.38
N GLY A 167 -14.63 -14.01 5.48
CA GLY A 167 -13.18 -14.16 5.51
C GLY A 167 -12.65 -15.21 4.53
N ARG A 168 -13.46 -16.16 4.09
CA ARG A 168 -13.06 -17.20 3.11
C ARG A 168 -13.13 -16.74 1.67
N ILE A 169 -13.81 -15.62 1.39
CA ILE A 169 -14.13 -15.21 0.02
C ILE A 169 -13.73 -13.76 -0.29
N ILE A 170 -13.56 -12.90 0.72
CA ILE A 170 -13.14 -11.52 0.48
C ILE A 170 -11.74 -11.50 -0.13
N PRO A 171 -11.51 -10.78 -1.24
CA PRO A 171 -10.17 -10.63 -1.79
C PRO A 171 -9.25 -9.93 -0.80
N ILE A 172 -8.04 -10.49 -0.58
CA ILE A 172 -6.99 -9.89 0.26
C ILE A 172 -5.74 -9.68 -0.59
N LEU A 173 -5.37 -8.43 -0.79
CA LEU A 173 -4.19 -8.04 -1.55
C LEU A 173 -3.07 -7.66 -0.57
N ALA A 174 -1.93 -8.33 -0.72
CA ALA A 174 -0.73 -7.98 0.02
C ALA A 174 -0.13 -6.65 -0.48
N MET A 175 0.21 -5.75 0.42
CA MET A 175 1.06 -4.59 0.14
C MET A 175 2.47 -4.90 0.67
N THR A 176 3.49 -4.91 -0.20
CA THR A 176 4.84 -5.30 0.19
C THR A 176 5.90 -4.36 -0.40
N ALA A 177 6.94 -4.06 0.39
CA ALA A 177 8.11 -3.34 -0.11
C ALA A 177 9.01 -4.20 -1.03
N ASN A 178 8.87 -5.53 -0.94
CA ASN A 178 9.69 -6.50 -1.69
C ASN A 178 8.80 -7.48 -2.45
N ALA A 179 8.98 -7.53 -3.77
CA ALA A 179 8.32 -8.51 -4.64
C ALA A 179 9.20 -9.75 -4.88
N PHE A 180 9.97 -10.22 -3.88
CA PHE A 180 10.75 -11.44 -4.03
C PHE A 180 9.84 -12.67 -4.02
N LEU A 181 10.19 -13.68 -4.83
CA LEU A 181 9.43 -14.91 -5.00
C LEU A 181 9.12 -15.63 -3.67
N GLU A 182 10.03 -15.58 -2.70
CA GLU A 182 9.83 -16.19 -1.37
C GLU A 182 8.74 -15.50 -0.55
N ASP A 183 8.64 -14.18 -0.62
CA ASP A 183 7.62 -13.41 0.10
C ASP A 183 6.24 -13.57 -0.56
N MET A 184 6.21 -13.67 -1.88
CA MET A 184 4.98 -13.99 -2.63
C MET A 184 4.45 -15.38 -2.28
N GLN A 185 5.32 -16.37 -2.12
CA GLN A 185 4.93 -17.72 -1.74
C GLN A 185 4.31 -17.76 -0.33
N LYS A 186 4.95 -17.09 0.64
CA LYS A 186 4.45 -17.00 2.03
C LYS A 186 3.08 -16.32 2.11
N SER A 187 2.89 -15.24 1.36
CA SER A 187 1.60 -14.53 1.32
C SER A 187 0.51 -15.41 0.72
N LYS A 188 0.81 -16.14 -0.34
CA LYS A 188 -0.12 -17.09 -0.94
C LYS A 188 -0.48 -18.23 0.00
N GLU A 189 0.50 -18.79 0.73
CA GLU A 189 0.29 -19.82 1.76
C GLU A 189 -0.54 -19.30 2.94
N ALA A 190 -0.44 -18.00 3.26
CA ALA A 190 -1.29 -17.38 4.26
C ALA A 190 -2.74 -17.16 3.78
N GLY A 191 -3.00 -17.25 2.46
CA GLY A 191 -4.32 -17.09 1.87
C GLY A 191 -4.58 -15.70 1.27
N MET A 192 -3.52 -14.93 0.97
CA MET A 192 -3.64 -13.71 0.17
C MET A 192 -3.81 -14.06 -1.31
N ASP A 193 -4.58 -13.25 -2.03
CA ASP A 193 -4.98 -13.55 -3.41
C ASP A 193 -4.04 -12.91 -4.44
N GLU A 194 -3.48 -11.73 -4.14
CA GLU A 194 -2.61 -10.98 -5.05
C GLU A 194 -1.65 -10.07 -4.28
N HIS A 195 -0.68 -9.46 -5.00
CA HIS A 195 0.35 -8.59 -4.42
C HIS A 195 0.39 -7.24 -5.13
N LEU A 196 0.61 -6.20 -4.33
CA LEU A 196 0.89 -4.84 -4.77
C LEU A 196 2.24 -4.39 -4.16
N SER A 197 3.09 -3.80 -4.98
CA SER A 197 4.33 -3.19 -4.47
C SER A 197 4.04 -1.87 -3.75
N LYS A 198 4.79 -1.58 -2.70
CA LYS A 198 4.83 -0.26 -2.08
C LYS A 198 5.91 0.62 -2.75
N PRO A 199 5.65 1.90 -3.05
CA PRO A 199 4.38 2.60 -2.88
C PRO A 199 3.29 2.03 -3.79
N VAL A 200 2.02 2.05 -3.33
CA VAL A 200 0.90 1.47 -4.08
C VAL A 200 0.68 2.24 -5.37
N ASP A 201 0.84 1.55 -6.50
CA ASP A 201 0.47 2.07 -7.81
C ASP A 201 -1.04 1.89 -8.04
N ILE A 202 -1.73 3.00 -8.19
CA ILE A 202 -3.18 3.01 -8.38
C ILE A 202 -3.60 2.29 -9.68
N SER A 203 -2.80 2.39 -10.74
CA SER A 203 -3.06 1.72 -12.01
C SER A 203 -2.95 0.21 -11.88
N ALA A 204 -1.97 -0.29 -11.13
CA ALA A 204 -1.83 -1.71 -10.82
C ALA A 204 -3.00 -2.21 -9.96
N LEU A 205 -3.47 -1.41 -8.99
CA LEU A 205 -4.66 -1.72 -8.20
C LEU A 205 -5.91 -1.79 -9.08
N GLU A 206 -6.13 -0.81 -9.96
CA GLU A 206 -7.27 -0.81 -10.89
C GLU A 206 -7.29 -2.06 -11.79
N GLN A 207 -6.14 -2.45 -12.34
CA GLN A 207 -6.01 -3.66 -13.15
C GLN A 207 -6.32 -4.92 -12.33
N THR A 208 -5.84 -4.97 -11.10
CA THR A 208 -6.09 -6.08 -10.19
C THR A 208 -7.57 -6.18 -9.86
N VAL A 209 -8.22 -5.09 -9.48
CA VAL A 209 -9.66 -5.04 -9.22
C VAL A 209 -10.48 -5.47 -10.43
N LYS A 210 -10.13 -5.03 -11.65
CA LYS A 210 -10.79 -5.50 -12.88
C LYS A 210 -10.77 -7.01 -12.99
N ARG A 211 -9.64 -7.68 -12.68
CA ARG A 211 -9.52 -9.16 -12.71
C ARG A 211 -10.45 -9.82 -11.70
N PHE A 212 -10.56 -9.30 -10.49
CA PHE A 212 -11.45 -9.86 -9.45
C PHE A 212 -12.93 -9.65 -9.77
N ARG A 213 -13.30 -8.55 -10.44
CA ARG A 213 -14.71 -8.31 -10.86
C ARG A 213 -15.17 -9.21 -12.01
N VAL A 214 -14.26 -9.61 -12.89
CA VAL A 214 -14.57 -10.52 -14.02
C VAL A 214 -14.75 -11.96 -13.55
N THR A 215 -14.12 -12.34 -12.44
CA THR A 215 -14.25 -13.68 -11.86
C THR A 215 -15.07 -13.59 -10.56
N PRO A 216 -16.40 -13.70 -10.58
CA PRO A 216 -17.17 -13.63 -9.34
C PRO A 216 -16.74 -14.75 -8.40
N PRO A 217 -16.62 -14.49 -7.09
CA PRO A 217 -16.26 -15.50 -6.11
C PRO A 217 -17.23 -16.69 -6.20
N PRO A 218 -16.76 -17.92 -5.92
CA PRO A 218 -17.59 -19.10 -5.96
C PRO A 218 -18.82 -18.91 -5.07
N LYS A 219 -20.01 -19.04 -5.64
CA LYS A 219 -21.26 -18.94 -4.87
C LYS A 219 -21.22 -19.98 -3.76
N ILE A 220 -21.26 -19.53 -2.51
CA ILE A 220 -21.47 -20.41 -1.37
C ILE A 220 -22.89 -20.98 -1.57
N ASN A 221 -22.98 -22.23 -2.01
CA ASN A 221 -24.23 -22.96 -1.97
C ASN A 221 -24.66 -23.07 -0.50
N SER A 222 -25.66 -22.30 -0.13
CA SER A 222 -26.39 -22.47 1.11
C SER A 222 -27.09 -23.84 1.06
N GLY A 223 -26.33 -24.87 1.39
CA GLY A 223 -26.82 -26.23 1.50
C GLY A 223 -27.70 -26.42 2.73
N THR A 224 -28.83 -25.74 2.78
CA THR A 224 -29.94 -25.99 3.71
C THR A 224 -31.09 -26.56 2.91
N SER A 225 -31.00 -27.82 2.55
CA SER A 225 -32.19 -28.63 2.26
C SER A 225 -31.83 -30.07 1.92
N ARG A 226 -31.47 -30.91 2.92
CA ARG A 226 -31.60 -32.36 2.85
C ARG A 226 -31.34 -33.05 4.21
N PHE A 227 -32.06 -32.63 5.23
CA PHE A 227 -32.24 -33.48 6.42
C PHE A 227 -33.68 -33.30 6.95
N ARG A 228 -34.66 -33.66 6.12
CA ARG A 228 -36.04 -33.86 6.56
C ARG A 228 -36.73 -34.88 5.66
N ARG A 229 -36.34 -36.18 5.87
CA ARG A 229 -37.21 -37.33 5.50
C ARG A 229 -36.48 -38.61 5.85
N GLN A 230 -36.58 -39.02 7.09
CA GLN A 230 -36.57 -40.45 7.51
C GLN A 230 -36.82 -40.53 9.00
N LEU A 231 -38.07 -40.31 9.43
CA LEU A 231 -38.64 -40.79 10.67
C LEU A 231 -40.17 -40.73 10.52
N LYS A 232 -40.66 -41.64 9.68
CA LYS A 232 -42.04 -42.15 9.72
C LYS A 232 -42.00 -43.56 9.10
N HIS A 233 -42.00 -44.51 9.97
CA HIS A 233 -42.41 -45.93 9.84
C HIS A 233 -41.47 -46.84 10.64
N ALA A 234 -41.72 -46.98 11.93
CA ALA A 234 -41.83 -48.25 12.66
C ALA A 234 -42.46 -47.93 14.03
#